data_3de8f19b4bc595681d3264e3a3f2552d
#
_entry.id   3de8f19b4bc595681d3264e3a3f2552d
#
_cell.length_a   1.000
_cell.length_b   1.000
_cell.length_c   1.000
_cell.angle_alpha   90.00
_cell.angle_beta   90.00
_cell.angle_gamma   90.00
#
_symmetry.space_group_name_H-M   'P 1'
#
loop_
_entity.id
_entity.type
_entity.pdbx_description
1 polymer ?
#
loop_
_entity_poly.entity_id
_entity_poly.type
_entity_poly.pdbx_seq_one_letter_code
_entity_poly.pdbx_strand_id
1 'polypeptide(L)'
;MLFRSALELAKRLKGIRKRKKITQQRLAARSNVSYASLCRFEQTGQISLESFIKLTMELGVIDEVKDLFTRPVYSSIEEVLNDKR
;
A
#
# COMPACT_ATOMS: atom_id res chain seq x y z
N MET A 1 1.01 3.08 13.72
CA MET A 1 1.69 3.81 12.66
C MET A 1 0.74 4.74 11.93
N LEU A 2 1.18 5.94 11.65
CA LEU A 2 0.34 6.93 11.01
C LEU A 2 0.89 7.32 9.65
N PHE A 3 0.03 7.33 8.65
CA PHE A 3 0.36 7.88 7.35
C PHE A 3 -0.35 9.22 7.23
N ARG A 4 0.42 10.27 7.07
CA ARG A 4 -0.18 11.61 6.93
C ARG A 4 -0.76 11.81 5.55
N SER A 5 -0.26 11.08 4.57
CA SER A 5 -0.70 11.25 3.21
C SER A 5 -0.40 10.01 2.40
N ALA A 6 -1.05 9.90 1.25
CA ALA A 6 -0.76 8.82 0.31
C ALA A 6 0.68 8.88 -0.19
N LEU A 7 1.23 10.09 -0.29
CA LEU A 7 2.61 10.24 -0.72
C LEU A 7 3.59 9.63 0.28
N GLU A 8 3.32 9.78 1.56
CA GLU A 8 4.17 9.19 2.59
C GLU A 8 4.15 7.67 2.48
N LEU A 9 2.98 7.10 2.25
CA LEU A 9 2.85 5.66 2.06
C LEU A 9 3.62 5.21 0.82
N ALA A 10 3.50 5.98 -0.26
CA ALA A 10 4.22 5.66 -1.49
C ALA A 10 5.74 5.68 -1.27
N LYS A 11 6.23 6.64 -0.52
CA LYS A 11 7.65 6.72 -0.22
C LYS A 11 8.12 5.51 0.58
N ARG A 12 7.31 5.03 1.50
CA ARG A 12 7.66 3.85 2.29
C ARG A 12 7.72 2.61 1.42
N LEU A 13 6.77 2.45 0.51
CA LEU A 13 6.79 1.31 -0.41
C LEU A 13 7.97 1.40 -1.37
N LYS A 14 8.29 2.59 -1.83
CA LYS A 14 9.48 2.79 -2.65
C LYS A 14 10.74 2.38 -1.90
N GLY A 15 10.82 2.71 -0.60
CA GLY A 15 11.94 2.31 0.21
C GLY A 15 12.06 0.80 0.34
N ILE A 16 10.94 0.12 0.51
CA ILE A 16 10.92 -1.34 0.58
C ILE A 16 11.41 -1.92 -0.75
N ARG A 17 10.90 -1.38 -1.87
CA ARG A 17 11.32 -1.84 -3.19
C ARG A 17 12.83 -1.71 -3.35
N LYS A 18 13.39 -0.57 -2.95
CA LYS A 18 14.83 -0.33 -3.09
C LYS A 18 15.64 -1.27 -2.21
N ARG A 19 15.19 -1.50 -1.00
CA ARG A 19 15.90 -2.44 -0.10
C ARG A 19 15.91 -3.85 -0.67
N LYS A 20 14.87 -4.22 -1.39
CA LYS A 20 14.80 -5.52 -2.05
C LYS A 20 15.55 -5.52 -3.38
N LYS A 21 16.08 -4.37 -3.80
CA LYS A 21 16.86 -4.23 -5.03
C LYS A 21 16.05 -4.59 -6.26
N ILE A 22 14.79 -4.21 -6.27
CA ILE A 22 13.88 -4.44 -7.40
C ILE A 22 13.71 -3.13 -8.14
N THR A 23 13.90 -3.15 -9.47
CA THR A 23 13.68 -1.96 -10.28
C THR A 23 12.18 -1.70 -10.44
N GLN A 24 11.85 -0.46 -10.81
CA GLN A 24 10.45 -0.14 -11.06
C GLN A 24 9.87 -0.99 -12.18
N GLN A 25 10.63 -1.17 -13.26
CA GLN A 25 10.16 -1.98 -14.39
C GLN A 25 9.87 -3.41 -13.94
N ARG A 26 10.74 -3.96 -13.13
CA ARG A 26 10.58 -5.34 -12.68
C ARG A 26 9.39 -5.51 -11.75
N LEU A 27 9.23 -4.57 -10.82
CA LEU A 27 8.09 -4.63 -9.92
C LEU A 27 6.79 -4.48 -10.69
N ALA A 28 6.74 -3.55 -11.64
CA ALA A 28 5.54 -3.36 -12.45
C ALA A 28 5.19 -4.64 -13.20
N ALA A 29 6.18 -5.26 -13.83
CA ALA A 29 5.95 -6.48 -14.60
C ALA A 29 5.45 -7.62 -13.69
N ARG A 30 6.07 -7.80 -12.53
CA ARG A 30 5.72 -8.89 -11.63
C ARG A 30 4.35 -8.70 -10.98
N SER A 31 4.00 -7.47 -10.68
CA SER A 31 2.73 -7.18 -10.00
C SER A 31 1.58 -6.99 -10.98
N ASN A 32 1.86 -7.01 -12.28
CA ASN A 32 0.86 -6.75 -13.30
C ASN A 32 0.23 -5.37 -13.14
N VAL A 33 1.06 -4.40 -12.80
CA VAL A 33 0.71 -2.99 -12.70
C VAL A 33 1.52 -2.27 -13.76
N SER A 34 0.91 -1.33 -14.48
CA SER A 34 1.64 -0.64 -15.53
C SER A 34 2.81 0.15 -14.94
N TYR A 35 3.88 0.25 -15.70
CA TYR A 35 5.05 1.00 -15.28
C TYR A 35 4.69 2.46 -15.00
N ALA A 36 3.87 3.04 -15.86
CA ALA A 36 3.44 4.43 -15.68
C ALA A 36 2.67 4.60 -14.38
N SER A 37 1.80 3.66 -14.04
CA SER A 37 1.04 3.72 -12.79
C SER A 37 1.97 3.63 -11.58
N LEU A 38 2.95 2.76 -11.63
CA LEU A 38 3.90 2.63 -10.53
C LEU A 38 4.72 3.89 -10.35
N CYS A 39 5.24 4.45 -11.45
CA CYS A 39 6.01 5.68 -11.38
C CYS A 39 5.18 6.82 -10.82
N ARG A 40 3.93 6.95 -11.27
CA ARG A 40 3.05 7.98 -10.78
C ARG A 40 2.78 7.79 -9.29
N PHE A 41 2.55 6.56 -8.87
CA PHE A 41 2.32 6.27 -7.46
C PHE A 41 3.52 6.69 -6.61
N GLU A 42 4.72 6.34 -7.04
CA GLU A 42 5.92 6.65 -6.25
C GLU A 42 6.18 8.15 -6.19
N GLN A 43 5.72 8.90 -7.18
CA GLN A 43 5.91 10.35 -7.21
C GLN A 43 4.80 11.12 -6.52
N THR A 44 3.57 10.64 -6.60
CA THR A 44 2.41 11.42 -6.16
C THR A 44 1.57 10.74 -5.09
N GLY A 45 1.72 9.45 -4.91
CA GLY A 45 0.88 8.68 -4.02
C GLY A 45 -0.44 8.26 -4.64
N GLN A 46 -0.69 8.57 -5.90
CA GLN A 46 -1.96 8.25 -6.55
C GLN A 46 -1.90 6.89 -7.20
N ILE A 47 -2.84 6.03 -6.86
CA ILE A 47 -2.92 4.69 -7.41
C ILE A 47 -4.31 4.13 -7.11
N SER A 48 -4.78 3.22 -7.94
CA SER A 48 -6.01 2.52 -7.62
C SER A 48 -5.76 1.55 -6.48
N LEU A 49 -6.80 1.26 -5.71
CA LEU A 49 -6.65 0.32 -4.60
C LEU A 49 -6.23 -1.05 -5.09
N GLU A 50 -6.79 -1.49 -6.22
CA GLU A 50 -6.44 -2.78 -6.78
C GLU A 50 -4.95 -2.85 -7.12
N SER A 51 -4.43 -1.82 -7.78
CA SER A 51 -3.00 -1.79 -8.12
C SER A 51 -2.13 -1.72 -6.86
N PHE A 52 -2.56 -0.96 -5.86
CA PHE A 52 -1.84 -0.88 -4.60
C PHE A 52 -1.71 -2.25 -3.96
N ILE A 53 -2.81 -3.00 -3.92
CA ILE A 53 -2.79 -4.34 -3.33
C ILE A 53 -1.86 -5.25 -4.11
N LYS A 54 -1.88 -5.17 -5.44
CA LYS A 54 -0.98 -5.97 -6.26
C LYS A 54 0.49 -5.69 -5.94
N LEU A 55 0.83 -4.41 -5.77
CA LEU A 55 2.19 -4.02 -5.42
C LEU A 55 2.59 -4.57 -4.04
N THR A 56 1.70 -4.46 -3.07
CA THR A 56 2.02 -4.92 -1.71
C THR A 56 2.14 -6.44 -1.66
N MET A 57 1.38 -7.15 -2.47
CA MET A 57 1.50 -8.60 -2.54
C MET A 57 2.86 -8.99 -3.12
N GLU A 58 3.28 -8.33 -4.19
CA GLU A 58 4.57 -8.65 -4.80
C GLU A 58 5.73 -8.28 -3.90
N LEU A 59 5.60 -7.19 -3.15
CA LEU A 59 6.65 -6.78 -2.22
C LEU A 59 6.64 -7.58 -0.92
N GLY A 60 5.64 -8.43 -0.73
CA GLY A 60 5.58 -9.27 0.46
C GLY A 60 5.14 -8.55 1.71
N VAL A 61 4.44 -7.43 1.58
CA VAL A 61 3.99 -6.65 2.74
C VAL A 61 2.48 -6.63 2.87
N ILE A 62 1.79 -7.53 2.17
CA ILE A 62 0.32 -7.54 2.23
C ILE A 62 -0.17 -7.83 3.65
N ASP A 63 0.55 -8.64 4.41
CA ASP A 63 0.14 -8.94 5.78
C ASP A 63 0.21 -7.71 6.66
N GLU A 64 1.18 -6.83 6.41
CA GLU A 64 1.26 -5.59 7.16
C GLU A 64 0.09 -4.68 6.82
N VAL A 65 -0.36 -4.68 5.57
CA VAL A 65 -1.53 -3.91 5.17
C VAL A 65 -2.77 -4.46 5.85
N LYS A 66 -2.93 -5.78 5.87
CA LYS A 66 -4.05 -6.40 6.57
C LYS A 66 -4.02 -6.07 8.05
N ASP A 67 -2.85 -6.14 8.66
CA ASP A 67 -2.70 -5.86 10.08
C ASP A 67 -3.04 -4.42 10.40
N LEU A 68 -2.71 -3.52 9.49
CA LEU A 68 -3.03 -2.10 9.65
C LEU A 68 -4.52 -1.90 9.81
N PHE A 69 -5.33 -2.66 9.08
CA PHE A 69 -6.77 -2.53 9.16
C PHE A 69 -7.40 -3.36 10.28
N THR A 70 -6.77 -4.48 10.63
CA THR A 70 -7.41 -5.38 11.59
C THR A 70 -7.15 -4.99 13.04
N ARG A 71 -6.07 -4.27 13.33
CA ARG A 71 -5.76 -3.92 14.72
C ARG A 71 -6.29 -2.56 15.12
N PRO A 72 -5.79 -1.45 14.56
CA PRO A 72 -6.28 -0.14 15.02
C PRO A 72 -7.64 0.19 14.43
N VAL A 73 -7.89 -0.16 13.18
CA VAL A 73 -9.15 0.19 12.53
C VAL A 73 -10.28 -0.73 12.97
N TYR A 74 -9.95 -1.98 13.30
CA TYR A 74 -10.96 -2.92 13.77
C TYR A 74 -11.66 -2.39 15.02
N SER A 75 -10.91 -1.88 15.98
CA SER A 75 -11.51 -1.32 17.19
C SER A 75 -12.41 -0.15 16.84
N SER A 76 -11.97 0.71 15.94
CA SER A 76 -12.77 1.86 15.54
C SER A 76 -14.05 1.43 14.85
N ILE A 77 -13.96 0.42 14.00
CA ILE A 77 -15.14 -0.08 13.29
C ILE A 77 -16.11 -0.68 14.26
N GLU A 78 -15.64 -1.43 15.25
CA GLU A 78 -16.51 -1.98 16.27
C GLU A 78 -17.25 -0.91 17.02
N GLU A 79 -16.55 0.15 17.41
CA GLU A 79 -17.18 1.24 18.12
C GLU A 79 -18.25 1.91 17.27
N VAL A 80 -17.94 2.14 16.00
CA VAL A 80 -18.91 2.76 15.10
C VAL A 80 -20.13 1.89 14.92
N LEU A 81 -19.93 0.59 14.74
CA LEU A 81 -21.04 -0.34 14.55
C LEU A 81 -21.91 -0.41 15.81
N ASN A 82 -21.29 -0.40 16.97
CA ASN A 82 -22.03 -0.42 18.22
C ASN A 82 -22.85 0.85 18.40
N ASP A 83 -22.30 1.98 18.01
CA ASP A 83 -23.01 3.26 18.12
C ASP A 83 -24.23 3.31 17.24
N LYS A 84 -24.20 2.61 16.13
CA LYS A 84 -25.32 2.64 15.19
C LYS A 84 -26.47 1.72 15.57
N ARG A 85 -26.28 0.93 16.58
CA ARG A 85 -27.28 -0.01 17.02
C ARG A 85 -27.98 0.50 18.25
#